data_5887560962720afb8a297f465587350d
#
_entry.id   5887560962720afb8a297f465587350d
#
_cell.length_a   1.000
_cell.length_b   1.000
_cell.length_c   1.000
_cell.angle_alpha   90.00
_cell.angle_beta   90.00
_cell.angle_gamma   90.00
#
_symmetry.space_group_name_H-M   'P 1'
#
loop_
_entity.id
_entity.type
_entity.pdbx_description
1 polymer ?
#
loop_
_entity_poly.entity_id
_entity_poly.type
_entity_poly.pdbx_seq_one_letter_code
_entity_poly.pdbx_strand_id
1 'polypeptide(L)'
;MAQIVEASEGPAIMKQIKESIAKVSSGKTVDARTEAAERLASLTQKIGGKEVTEALVTDITSLLDSPDDSVRYWVATALGNLGPAAKAAVPKLQEMLPKADCINGAITSASGIRYALIKMGIKPPPPPKCERIAG
;
A
#
# COMPACT_ATOMS: atom_id res chain seq x y z
N MET A 1 24.01 -15.36 15.45
CA MET A 1 23.67 -16.16 14.26
C MET A 1 22.50 -15.60 13.51
N ALA A 2 21.43 -15.23 14.20
CA ALA A 2 20.26 -14.62 13.57
C ALA A 2 20.59 -13.35 12.81
N GLN A 3 21.50 -12.53 13.33
CA GLN A 3 21.88 -11.27 12.67
C GLN A 3 22.51 -11.49 11.30
N ILE A 4 23.27 -12.56 11.14
CA ILE A 4 23.91 -12.86 9.86
C ILE A 4 22.86 -13.20 8.81
N VAL A 5 21.85 -13.99 9.19
CA VAL A 5 20.75 -14.35 8.32
C VAL A 5 19.97 -13.11 7.92
N GLU A 6 19.65 -12.24 8.87
CA GLU A 6 18.91 -11.00 8.62
C GLU A 6 19.67 -10.08 7.68
N ALA A 7 20.97 -9.96 7.84
CA ALA A 7 21.78 -9.11 6.97
C ALA A 7 21.78 -9.62 5.53
N SER A 8 21.72 -10.94 5.32
CA SER A 8 21.65 -11.52 3.99
C SER A 8 20.23 -11.51 3.42
N GLU A 9 19.20 -11.42 4.27
CA GLU A 9 17.81 -11.42 3.84
C GLU A 9 17.37 -10.06 3.24
N GLY A 10 17.98 -8.96 3.67
CA GLY A 10 17.61 -7.64 3.20
C GLY A 10 17.58 -7.48 1.69
N PRO A 11 18.66 -7.81 0.97
CA PRO A 11 18.67 -7.75 -0.49
C PRO A 11 17.67 -8.70 -1.14
N ALA A 12 17.48 -9.90 -0.56
CA ALA A 12 16.52 -10.88 -1.07
C ALA A 12 15.09 -10.37 -0.92
N ILE A 13 14.77 -9.76 0.21
CA ILE A 13 13.46 -9.17 0.45
C ILE A 13 13.20 -8.04 -0.52
N MET A 14 14.19 -7.17 -0.74
CA MET A 14 14.05 -6.05 -1.68
C MET A 14 13.79 -6.56 -3.10
N LYS A 15 14.46 -7.63 -3.50
CA LYS A 15 14.22 -8.26 -4.80
C LYS A 15 12.78 -8.75 -4.91
N GLN A 16 12.30 -9.42 -3.86
CA GLN A 16 10.92 -9.91 -3.83
C GLN A 16 9.90 -8.78 -3.86
N ILE A 17 10.21 -7.67 -3.19
CA ILE A 17 9.35 -6.47 -3.23
C ILE A 17 9.24 -5.96 -4.66
N LYS A 18 10.35 -5.83 -5.37
CA LYS A 18 10.35 -5.37 -6.76
C LYS A 18 9.60 -6.32 -7.68
N GLU A 19 9.73 -7.63 -7.45
CA GLU A 19 8.98 -8.63 -8.20
C GLU A 19 7.48 -8.50 -7.94
N SER A 20 7.08 -8.27 -6.69
CA SER A 20 5.68 -8.09 -6.34
C SER A 20 5.10 -6.83 -6.97
N ILE A 21 5.85 -5.73 -6.97
CA ILE A 21 5.43 -4.49 -7.64
C ILE A 21 5.14 -4.76 -9.12
N ALA A 22 6.05 -5.46 -9.79
CA ALA A 22 5.87 -5.80 -11.20
C ALA A 22 4.61 -6.65 -11.42
N LYS A 23 4.36 -7.62 -10.54
CA LYS A 23 3.19 -8.50 -10.66
C LYS A 23 1.88 -7.81 -10.38
N VAL A 24 1.86 -6.79 -9.52
CA VAL A 24 0.65 -5.99 -9.31
C VAL A 24 0.25 -5.31 -10.61
N SER A 25 1.22 -4.84 -11.38
CA SER A 25 0.94 -4.16 -12.66
C SER A 25 0.66 -5.14 -13.79
N SER A 26 1.35 -6.27 -13.82
CA SER A 26 1.28 -7.20 -14.96
C SER A 26 0.29 -8.36 -14.77
N GLY A 27 -0.24 -8.56 -13.58
CA GLY A 27 -1.16 -9.64 -13.32
C GLY A 27 -2.39 -9.58 -14.21
N LYS A 28 -2.80 -10.72 -14.76
CA LYS A 28 -3.89 -10.76 -15.75
C LYS A 28 -5.29 -10.79 -15.15
N THR A 29 -5.40 -11.14 -13.87
CA THR A 29 -6.68 -11.20 -13.17
C THR A 29 -6.65 -10.34 -11.92
N VAL A 30 -7.83 -9.95 -11.46
CA VAL A 30 -7.94 -9.22 -10.18
C VAL A 30 -7.32 -10.04 -9.05
N ASP A 31 -7.58 -11.34 -9.03
CA ASP A 31 -7.04 -12.21 -7.98
C ASP A 31 -5.51 -12.24 -8.00
N ALA A 32 -4.92 -12.36 -9.19
CA ALA A 32 -3.46 -12.36 -9.31
C ALA A 32 -2.85 -11.04 -8.86
N ARG A 33 -3.46 -9.92 -9.25
CA ARG A 33 -2.97 -8.59 -8.87
C ARG A 33 -3.14 -8.35 -7.36
N THR A 34 -4.27 -8.78 -6.80
CA THR A 34 -4.55 -8.65 -5.36
C THR A 34 -3.57 -9.49 -4.55
N GLU A 35 -3.31 -10.72 -4.98
CA GLU A 35 -2.36 -11.60 -4.30
C GLU A 35 -0.95 -10.98 -4.30
N ALA A 36 -0.55 -10.41 -5.43
CA ALA A 36 0.74 -9.74 -5.52
C ALA A 36 0.82 -8.51 -4.58
N ALA A 37 -0.27 -7.74 -4.50
CA ALA A 37 -0.33 -6.59 -3.60
C ALA A 37 -0.31 -7.00 -2.13
N GLU A 38 -1.00 -8.10 -1.79
CA GLU A 38 -0.97 -8.67 -0.44
C GLU A 38 0.45 -9.11 -0.06
N ARG A 39 1.12 -9.77 -0.99
CA ARG A 39 2.51 -10.18 -0.77
C ARG A 39 3.41 -8.96 -0.58
N LEU A 40 3.21 -7.91 -1.36
CA LEU A 40 3.95 -6.66 -1.21
C LEU A 40 3.76 -6.10 0.21
N ALA A 41 2.53 -6.08 0.71
CA ALA A 41 2.25 -5.62 2.07
C ALA A 41 2.98 -6.46 3.11
N SER A 42 3.00 -7.78 2.96
CA SER A 42 3.73 -8.67 3.87
C SER A 42 5.22 -8.39 3.86
N LEU A 43 5.79 -8.19 2.68
CA LEU A 43 7.23 -7.96 2.54
C LEU A 43 7.66 -6.62 3.12
N THR A 44 6.85 -5.59 2.96
CA THR A 44 7.18 -4.26 3.47
C THR A 44 7.23 -4.19 5.00
N GLN A 45 6.64 -5.14 5.70
CA GLN A 45 6.78 -5.24 7.15
C GLN A 45 8.19 -5.68 7.57
N LYS A 46 8.95 -6.24 6.65
CA LYS A 46 10.24 -6.85 6.95
C LYS A 46 11.44 -5.94 6.68
N ILE A 47 11.22 -4.77 6.08
CA ILE A 47 12.31 -3.86 5.78
C ILE A 47 12.29 -2.66 6.74
N GLY A 48 13.50 -2.17 7.06
CA GLY A 48 13.64 -1.00 7.91
C GLY A 48 13.56 0.30 7.10
N GLY A 49 13.27 1.41 7.78
CA GLY A 49 13.17 2.71 7.13
C GLY A 49 14.42 3.12 6.36
N LYS A 50 15.59 2.65 6.78
CA LYS A 50 16.85 2.95 6.11
C LYS A 50 16.95 2.35 4.70
N GLU A 51 16.19 1.30 4.45
CA GLU A 51 16.20 0.61 3.15
C GLU A 51 15.18 1.21 2.18
N VAL A 52 14.34 2.11 2.66
CA VAL A 52 13.29 2.71 1.85
C VAL A 52 13.87 3.90 1.08
N THR A 53 13.83 3.80 -0.25
CA THR A 53 14.28 4.88 -1.13
C THR A 53 13.08 5.64 -1.69
N GLU A 54 13.33 6.86 -2.17
CA GLU A 54 12.29 7.62 -2.87
C GLU A 54 11.74 6.86 -4.07
N ALA A 55 12.61 6.19 -4.81
CA ALA A 55 12.20 5.40 -5.97
C ALA A 55 11.23 4.30 -5.58
N LEU A 56 11.51 3.60 -4.48
CA LEU A 56 10.63 2.55 -3.99
C LEU A 56 9.26 3.12 -3.63
N VAL A 57 9.23 4.23 -2.88
CA VAL A 57 7.98 4.87 -2.48
C VAL A 57 7.18 5.31 -3.70
N THR A 58 7.86 5.90 -4.69
CA THR A 58 7.22 6.33 -5.94
C THR A 58 6.60 5.14 -6.68
N ASP A 59 7.35 4.05 -6.79
CA ASP A 59 6.89 2.85 -7.49
C ASP A 59 5.66 2.25 -6.81
N ILE A 60 5.68 2.15 -5.49
CA ILE A 60 4.54 1.60 -4.75
C ILE A 60 3.35 2.55 -4.84
N THR A 61 3.58 3.85 -4.70
CA THR A 61 2.51 4.86 -4.77
C THR A 61 1.78 4.81 -6.11
N SER A 62 2.50 4.58 -7.20
CA SER A 62 1.89 4.50 -8.52
C SER A 62 0.90 3.35 -8.64
N LEU A 63 1.05 2.30 -7.84
CA LEU A 63 0.13 1.16 -7.84
C LEU A 63 -1.25 1.51 -7.26
N LEU A 64 -1.37 2.65 -6.57
CA LEU A 64 -2.65 3.15 -6.08
C LEU A 64 -3.60 3.53 -7.22
N ASP A 65 -3.09 3.68 -8.43
CA ASP A 65 -3.92 3.97 -9.61
C ASP A 65 -4.63 2.74 -10.15
N SER A 66 -4.42 1.57 -9.55
CA SER A 66 -5.11 0.35 -9.93
C SER A 66 -6.64 0.54 -9.91
N PRO A 67 -7.35 -0.02 -10.91
CA PRO A 67 -8.83 0.02 -10.88
C PRO A 67 -9.44 -0.90 -9.82
N ASP A 68 -8.64 -1.82 -9.26
CA ASP A 68 -9.13 -2.81 -8.30
C ASP A 68 -9.04 -2.26 -6.87
N ASP A 69 -10.17 -2.16 -6.19
CA ASP A 69 -10.18 -1.66 -4.81
C ASP A 69 -9.37 -2.54 -3.87
N SER A 70 -9.40 -3.86 -4.07
CA SER A 70 -8.63 -4.80 -3.27
C SER A 70 -7.12 -4.56 -3.42
N VAL A 71 -6.67 -4.24 -4.62
CA VAL A 71 -5.26 -3.91 -4.88
C VAL A 71 -4.90 -2.61 -4.15
N ARG A 72 -5.74 -1.58 -4.28
CA ARG A 72 -5.50 -0.30 -3.60
C ARG A 72 -5.42 -0.46 -2.09
N TYR A 73 -6.26 -1.34 -1.53
CA TYR A 73 -6.23 -1.66 -0.09
C TYR A 73 -4.85 -2.17 0.33
N TRP A 74 -4.34 -3.17 -0.35
CA TRP A 74 -3.05 -3.76 0.01
C TRP A 74 -1.88 -2.85 -0.29
N VAL A 75 -1.94 -2.07 -1.38
CA VAL A 75 -0.89 -1.10 -1.72
C VAL A 75 -0.82 -0.01 -0.64
N ALA A 76 -1.96 0.51 -0.22
CA ALA A 76 -1.99 1.50 0.86
C ALA A 76 -1.44 0.90 2.16
N THR A 77 -1.80 -0.35 2.46
CA THR A 77 -1.27 -1.08 3.62
C THR A 77 0.25 -1.19 3.55
N ALA A 78 0.78 -1.52 2.37
CA ALA A 78 2.22 -1.59 2.17
C ALA A 78 2.91 -0.26 2.48
N LEU A 79 2.34 0.85 2.00
CA LEU A 79 2.87 2.19 2.29
C LEU A 79 2.85 2.48 3.79
N GLY A 80 1.76 2.10 4.46
CA GLY A 80 1.66 2.25 5.92
C GLY A 80 2.73 1.47 6.66
N ASN A 81 3.06 0.27 6.17
CA ASN A 81 4.10 -0.56 6.77
C ASN A 81 5.48 0.10 6.68
N LEU A 82 5.70 0.92 5.66
CA LEU A 82 6.94 1.68 5.53
C LEU A 82 6.97 2.87 6.50
N GLY A 83 5.82 3.28 7.01
CA GLY A 83 5.70 4.35 7.99
C GLY A 83 6.15 5.70 7.45
N PRO A 84 6.76 6.55 8.32
CA PRO A 84 7.16 7.90 7.90
C PRO A 84 8.10 7.95 6.71
N ALA A 85 8.83 6.87 6.43
CA ALA A 85 9.71 6.81 5.25
C ALA A 85 8.92 6.93 3.94
N ALA A 86 7.62 6.60 3.96
CA ALA A 86 6.75 6.70 2.79
C ALA A 86 5.90 7.97 2.78
N LYS A 87 6.28 8.98 3.55
CA LYS A 87 5.51 10.21 3.73
C LYS A 87 5.20 10.94 2.40
N ALA A 88 6.02 10.73 1.39
CA ALA A 88 5.78 11.30 0.06
C ALA A 88 4.47 10.83 -0.56
N ALA A 89 3.92 9.70 -0.10
CA ALA A 89 2.63 9.19 -0.59
C ALA A 89 1.42 9.87 0.05
N VAL A 90 1.62 10.68 1.10
CA VAL A 90 0.51 11.32 1.83
C VAL A 90 -0.45 12.10 0.93
N PRO A 91 0.03 12.98 0.03
CA PRO A 91 -0.90 13.74 -0.81
C PRO A 91 -1.81 12.85 -1.65
N LYS A 92 -1.26 11.77 -2.21
CA LYS A 92 -2.04 10.82 -3.02
C LYS A 92 -3.08 10.10 -2.17
N LEU A 93 -2.68 9.65 -0.99
CA LEU A 93 -3.58 8.96 -0.07
C LEU A 93 -4.73 9.88 0.37
N GLN A 94 -4.41 11.14 0.69
CA GLN A 94 -5.42 12.11 1.09
C GLN A 94 -6.40 12.42 -0.05
N GLU A 95 -5.89 12.50 -1.28
CA GLU A 95 -6.73 12.72 -2.46
C GLU A 95 -7.70 11.57 -2.68
N MET A 96 -7.26 10.34 -2.45
CA MET A 96 -8.06 9.15 -2.71
C MET A 96 -9.10 8.84 -1.63
N LEU A 97 -8.86 9.28 -0.40
CA LEU A 97 -9.66 8.85 0.75
C LEU A 97 -11.16 9.15 0.62
N PRO A 98 -11.60 10.35 0.19
CA PRO A 98 -13.04 10.62 0.11
C PRO A 98 -13.80 9.64 -0.79
N LYS A 99 -13.23 9.31 -1.94
CA LYS A 99 -13.83 8.33 -2.85
C LYS A 99 -13.84 6.93 -2.24
N ALA A 100 -12.73 6.57 -1.61
CA ALA A 100 -12.59 5.24 -0.99
C ALA A 100 -13.60 5.06 0.15
N ASP A 101 -13.85 6.11 0.93
CA ASP A 101 -14.83 6.07 2.02
C ASP A 101 -16.26 5.83 1.51
N CYS A 102 -16.50 6.11 0.23
CA CYS A 102 -17.83 5.95 -0.36
C CYS A 102 -18.03 4.63 -1.09
N ILE A 103 -17.02 3.76 -1.07
CA ILE A 103 -17.14 2.42 -1.63
C ILE A 103 -17.87 1.53 -0.62
N ASN A 104 -18.89 0.81 -1.09
CA ASN A 104 -19.61 -0.12 -0.25
C ASN A 104 -18.78 -1.38 0.01
N GLY A 105 -18.79 -1.82 1.25
CA GLY A 105 -18.11 -3.05 1.63
C GLY A 105 -17.56 -2.95 3.04
N ALA A 106 -17.33 -4.10 3.66
CA ALA A 106 -16.78 -4.18 5.01
C ALA A 106 -15.29 -3.84 5.04
N ILE A 107 -14.58 -4.22 3.99
CA ILE A 107 -13.15 -3.93 3.86
C ILE A 107 -12.94 -3.29 2.49
N THR A 108 -12.59 -2.02 2.52
CA THR A 108 -12.32 -1.24 1.30
C THR A 108 -10.96 -0.57 1.40
N SER A 109 -10.53 0.02 0.30
CA SER A 109 -9.27 0.76 0.27
C SER A 109 -9.24 1.89 1.31
N ALA A 110 -10.39 2.40 1.74
CA ALA A 110 -10.45 3.42 2.78
C ALA A 110 -9.75 2.98 4.07
N SER A 111 -9.95 1.73 4.48
CA SER A 111 -9.30 1.23 5.71
C SER A 111 -7.79 1.15 5.55
N GLY A 112 -7.31 0.74 4.39
CA GLY A 112 -5.87 0.72 4.10
C GLY A 112 -5.27 2.12 4.07
N ILE A 113 -5.96 3.07 3.46
CA ILE A 113 -5.52 4.46 3.39
C ILE A 113 -5.47 5.07 4.79
N ARG A 114 -6.48 4.84 5.62
CA ARG A 114 -6.51 5.34 7.00
C ARG A 114 -5.37 4.75 7.82
N TYR A 115 -5.14 3.45 7.68
CA TYR A 115 -4.02 2.79 8.33
C TYR A 115 -2.70 3.47 7.93
N ALA A 116 -2.49 3.69 6.63
CA ALA A 116 -1.27 4.30 6.13
C ALA A 116 -1.07 5.71 6.69
N LEU A 117 -2.11 6.54 6.65
CA LEU A 117 -2.02 7.91 7.16
C LEU A 117 -1.67 7.93 8.64
N ILE A 118 -2.32 7.08 9.44
CA ILE A 118 -2.03 6.98 10.88
C ILE A 118 -0.59 6.57 11.10
N LYS A 119 -0.11 5.58 10.37
CA LYS A 119 1.28 5.11 10.50
C LYS A 119 2.30 6.18 10.11
N MET A 120 1.91 7.11 9.26
CA MET A 120 2.76 8.23 8.84
C MET A 120 2.61 9.46 9.74
N GLY A 121 1.80 9.37 10.79
CA GLY A 121 1.60 10.46 11.74
C GLY A 121 0.56 11.48 11.32
N ILE A 122 -0.29 11.14 10.36
CA ILE A 122 -1.34 12.03 9.84
C ILE A 122 -2.69 11.55 10.35
N LYS A 123 -3.44 12.43 11.00
CA LYS A 123 -4.80 12.10 11.43
C LYS A 123 -5.73 12.15 10.22
N PRO A 124 -6.34 11.02 9.84
CA PRO A 124 -7.28 11.05 8.70
C PRO A 124 -8.57 11.77 9.08
N PRO A 125 -9.20 12.47 8.11
CA PRO A 125 -10.48 13.12 8.37
C PRO A 125 -11.61 12.09 8.53
N PRO A 126 -12.71 12.47 9.17
CA PRO A 126 -13.86 11.57 9.25
C PRO A 126 -14.44 11.28 7.87
N PRO A 127 -15.16 10.17 7.70
CA PRO A 127 -15.77 9.84 6.42
C PRO A 127 -16.75 10.94 5.97
N PRO A 128 -16.74 11.29 4.67
CA PRO A 128 -17.71 12.26 4.15
C PRO A 128 -19.09 11.63 4.04
N LYS A 129 -20.09 12.47 3.85
CA LYS A 129 -21.42 11.98 3.46
C LYS A 129 -21.32 11.51 2.02
N CYS A 130 -21.53 10.22 1.83
CA CYS A 130 -21.52 9.65 0.50
C CYS A 130 -22.92 9.74 -0.10
N GLU A 131 -23.02 10.41 -1.24
CA GLU A 131 -24.27 10.41 -1.96
C GLU A 131 -24.50 9.02 -2.55
N ARG A 132 -25.64 8.44 -2.26
CA ARG A 132 -26.01 7.21 -2.91
C ARG A 132 -26.42 7.53 -4.33
N ILE A 133 -25.65 6.99 -5.24
CA ILE A 133 -26.05 7.03 -6.64
C ILE A 133 -27.25 6.08 -6.73
N ALA A 134 -28.40 6.65 -7.06
CA ALA A 134 -29.61 5.86 -7.21
C ALA A 134 -29.44 4.89 -8.37
N GLY A 135 -29.72 3.66 -8.12
CA GLY A 135 -29.66 2.64 -9.16
C GLY A 135 -28.52 1.71 -9.02
#